data_d82f7f5020540d005f48a12f64ea9817
#
_entry.id   d82f7f5020540d005f48a12f64ea9817
#
_cell.length_a   1.000
_cell.length_b   1.000
_cell.length_c   1.000
_cell.angle_alpha   90.00
_cell.angle_beta   90.00
_cell.angle_gamma   90.00
#
_symmetry.space_group_name_H-M   'P 1'
#
loop_
_entity.id
_entity.type
_entity.pdbx_description
1 polymer ?
#
loop_
_entity_poly.entity_id
_entity_poly.type
_entity_poly.pdbx_seq_one_letter_code
_entity_poly.pdbx_strand_id
1 'polypeptide(L)'
;MTRLWLIRHGPTHAKRMVGWTDLPADLSDTAALARLEAALPDAPVISSDLIRAVTTADAIQGPRDRLPHMHALREFHYGDWENRAFDEIDEPTLRAYFETPGSLRAPGGESWNDVSERVHAAIASLTGGPDLIVVAHMGVILTLWARARAVAPYEALSQKIDNLSLTRIDWAAHGLVPHFANLRP
;
A
#
# COMPACT_ATOMS: atom_id res chain seq x y z
N MET A 1 -15.77 7.62 12.58
CA MET A 1 -15.56 6.52 11.62
C MET A 1 -15.12 7.12 10.32
N THR A 2 -13.98 6.69 9.78
CA THR A 2 -13.45 7.14 8.48
C THR A 2 -13.36 5.95 7.54
N ARG A 3 -13.94 6.04 6.34
CA ARG A 3 -13.82 5.02 5.31
C ARG A 3 -12.50 5.23 4.55
N LEU A 4 -11.63 4.24 4.59
CA LEU A 4 -10.35 4.25 3.88
C LEU A 4 -10.51 3.56 2.52
N TRP A 5 -10.20 4.28 1.45
CA TRP A 5 -10.21 3.82 0.07
C TRP A 5 -8.76 3.66 -0.36
N LEU A 6 -8.22 2.45 -0.20
CA LEU A 6 -6.81 2.15 -0.39
C LEU A 6 -6.57 1.68 -1.83
N ILE A 7 -5.66 2.33 -2.52
CA ILE A 7 -5.35 2.07 -3.93
C ILE A 7 -3.88 1.67 -4.04
N ARG A 8 -3.60 0.53 -4.66
CA ARG A 8 -2.24 0.21 -5.08
C ARG A 8 -1.89 1.01 -6.33
N HIS A 9 -0.72 1.65 -6.33
CA HIS A 9 -0.19 2.41 -7.47
C HIS A 9 -0.21 1.62 -8.79
N GLY A 10 -0.08 2.30 -9.93
CA GLY A 10 0.05 1.70 -11.26
C GLY A 10 1.28 0.80 -11.40
N PRO A 11 1.32 -0.11 -12.38
CA PRO A 11 2.40 -1.08 -12.53
C PRO A 11 3.75 -0.41 -12.84
N THR A 12 4.83 -0.94 -12.28
CA THR A 12 6.22 -0.52 -12.60
C THR A 12 6.90 -1.48 -13.58
N HIS A 13 6.29 -2.65 -13.86
CA HIS A 13 6.84 -3.74 -14.65
C HIS A 13 8.19 -4.29 -14.13
N ALA A 14 8.62 -3.88 -12.96
CA ALA A 14 9.84 -4.37 -12.33
C ALA A 14 9.71 -5.85 -11.94
N LYS A 15 10.75 -6.64 -12.27
CA LYS A 15 10.88 -8.05 -11.90
C LYS A 15 11.87 -8.25 -10.75
N ARG A 16 12.08 -7.23 -9.95
CA ARG A 16 13.03 -7.15 -8.84
C ARG A 16 12.30 -6.73 -7.59
N MET A 17 12.93 -6.89 -6.44
CA MET A 17 12.39 -6.37 -5.18
C MET A 17 12.43 -4.84 -5.21
N VAL A 18 11.27 -4.23 -5.20
CA VAL A 18 11.11 -2.77 -5.26
C VAL A 18 10.27 -2.31 -4.06
N GLY A 19 10.94 -1.84 -3.05
CA GLY A 19 10.36 -1.19 -1.89
C GLY A 19 10.53 0.33 -1.97
N TRP A 20 11.65 0.83 -1.46
CA TRP A 20 11.96 2.26 -1.51
C TRP A 20 12.67 2.70 -2.79
N THR A 21 13.14 1.77 -3.63
CA THR A 21 13.62 2.10 -4.96
C THR A 21 12.54 2.88 -5.70
N ASP A 22 12.85 4.09 -6.15
CA ASP A 22 11.86 5.00 -6.70
C ASP A 22 11.76 4.86 -8.22
N LEU A 23 10.80 4.04 -8.65
CA LEU A 23 10.49 3.77 -10.06
C LEU A 23 9.14 4.39 -10.43
N PRO A 24 9.00 4.92 -11.67
CA PRO A 24 7.73 5.43 -12.17
C PRO A 24 6.70 4.33 -12.39
N ALA A 25 5.42 4.67 -12.31
CA ALA A 25 4.32 3.81 -12.71
C ALA A 25 4.03 3.98 -14.22
N ASP A 26 3.67 2.88 -14.87
CA ASP A 26 3.03 2.92 -16.19
C ASP A 26 1.54 3.23 -16.01
N LEU A 27 1.12 4.39 -16.48
CA LEU A 27 -0.26 4.88 -16.41
C LEU A 27 -0.91 4.96 -17.80
N SER A 28 -0.44 4.17 -18.74
CA SER A 28 -0.96 4.14 -20.12
C SER A 28 -2.38 3.56 -20.24
N ASP A 29 -2.82 2.73 -19.26
CA ASP A 29 -4.21 2.25 -19.20
C ASP A 29 -5.13 3.34 -18.65
N THR A 30 -5.40 4.34 -19.48
CA THR A 30 -6.25 5.48 -19.13
C THR A 30 -7.70 5.06 -18.86
N ALA A 31 -8.17 3.96 -19.47
CA ALA A 31 -9.51 3.44 -19.24
C ALA A 31 -9.65 2.86 -17.81
N ALA A 32 -8.63 2.13 -17.33
CA ALA A 32 -8.60 1.65 -15.95
C ALA A 32 -8.55 2.80 -14.95
N LEU A 33 -7.72 3.83 -15.22
CA LEU A 33 -7.66 5.03 -14.36
C LEU A 33 -9.01 5.76 -14.30
N ALA A 34 -9.70 5.93 -15.42
CA ALA A 34 -11.00 6.59 -15.46
C ALA A 34 -12.07 5.81 -14.69
N ARG A 35 -12.09 4.46 -14.81
CA ARG A 35 -13.01 3.62 -14.03
C ARG A 35 -12.71 3.69 -12.53
N LEU A 36 -11.42 3.66 -12.17
CA LEU A 36 -11.00 3.79 -10.78
C LEU A 36 -11.42 5.15 -10.21
N GLU A 37 -11.14 6.25 -10.92
CA GLU A 37 -11.56 7.61 -10.52
C GLU A 37 -13.07 7.70 -10.30
N ALA A 38 -13.87 7.16 -11.23
CA ALA A 38 -15.33 7.17 -11.17
C ALA A 38 -15.90 6.35 -9.99
N ALA A 39 -15.15 5.34 -9.50
CA ALA A 39 -15.55 4.51 -8.36
C ALA A 39 -15.23 5.14 -6.99
N LEU A 40 -14.48 6.24 -6.95
CA LEU A 40 -14.04 6.88 -5.71
C LEU A 40 -15.03 7.93 -5.23
N PRO A 41 -15.18 8.10 -3.89
CA PRO A 41 -16.00 9.18 -3.33
C PRO A 41 -15.37 10.55 -3.58
N ASP A 42 -16.14 11.59 -3.33
CA ASP A 42 -15.62 12.95 -3.19
C ASP A 42 -14.95 13.08 -1.81
N ALA A 43 -13.64 12.86 -1.77
CA ALA A 43 -12.85 12.81 -0.55
C ALA A 43 -11.40 13.22 -0.81
N PRO A 44 -10.68 13.71 0.21
CA PRO A 44 -9.26 14.05 0.07
C PRO A 44 -8.42 12.86 -0.40
N VAL A 45 -7.42 13.14 -1.24
CA VAL A 45 -6.47 12.16 -1.77
C VAL A 45 -5.10 12.39 -1.16
N ILE A 46 -4.53 11.37 -0.53
CA ILE A 46 -3.15 11.33 -0.06
C ILE A 46 -2.38 10.20 -0.72
N SER A 47 -1.07 10.32 -0.84
CA SER A 47 -0.22 9.24 -1.32
C SER A 47 1.07 9.11 -0.52
N SER A 48 1.72 7.94 -0.65
CA SER A 48 3.17 7.83 -0.45
C SER A 48 3.91 8.87 -1.31
N ASP A 49 5.11 9.25 -0.89
CA ASP A 49 5.98 10.17 -1.62
C ASP A 49 6.83 9.49 -2.71
N LEU A 50 6.73 8.17 -2.90
CA LEU A 50 7.36 7.48 -4.02
C LEU A 50 6.63 7.80 -5.33
N ILE A 51 7.42 8.09 -6.39
CA ILE A 51 6.90 8.65 -7.64
C ILE A 51 5.74 7.84 -8.25
N ARG A 52 5.77 6.50 -8.18
CA ARG A 52 4.69 5.64 -8.68
C ARG A 52 3.37 5.86 -7.97
N ALA A 53 3.39 6.16 -6.66
CA ALA A 53 2.19 6.45 -5.89
C ALA A 53 1.73 7.90 -6.11
N VAL A 54 2.66 8.84 -6.19
CA VAL A 54 2.40 10.26 -6.47
C VAL A 54 1.69 10.40 -7.82
N THR A 55 2.28 9.89 -8.90
CA THR A 55 1.71 10.03 -10.25
C THR A 55 0.39 9.28 -10.41
N THR A 56 0.22 8.13 -9.74
CA THR A 56 -1.08 7.44 -9.72
C THR A 56 -2.14 8.28 -9.00
N ALA A 57 -1.79 8.88 -7.86
CA ALA A 57 -2.71 9.74 -7.11
C ALA A 57 -3.13 10.96 -7.94
N ASP A 58 -2.17 11.60 -8.62
CA ASP A 58 -2.44 12.76 -9.48
C ASP A 58 -3.37 12.38 -10.65
N ALA A 59 -3.19 11.17 -11.22
CA ALA A 59 -4.00 10.69 -12.33
C ALA A 59 -5.46 10.39 -11.96
N ILE A 60 -5.76 10.08 -10.70
CA ILE A 60 -7.12 9.75 -10.22
C ILE A 60 -7.72 10.82 -9.32
N GLN A 61 -6.99 11.90 -9.07
CA GLN A 61 -7.43 12.96 -8.16
C GLN A 61 -8.76 13.59 -8.61
N GLY A 62 -8.90 13.88 -9.91
CA GLY A 62 -10.04 14.64 -10.41
C GLY A 62 -10.18 15.99 -9.70
N PRO A 63 -11.40 16.40 -9.28
CA PRO A 63 -11.63 17.67 -8.58
C PRO A 63 -11.33 17.61 -7.06
N ARG A 64 -10.87 16.48 -6.52
CA ARG A 64 -10.69 16.24 -5.09
C ARG A 64 -9.46 16.97 -4.53
N ASP A 65 -9.51 17.34 -3.26
CA ASP A 65 -8.37 17.94 -2.57
C ASP A 65 -7.18 16.97 -2.52
N ARG A 66 -5.98 17.45 -2.89
CA ARG A 66 -4.73 16.70 -2.84
C ARG A 66 -3.95 17.06 -1.58
N LEU A 67 -3.84 16.13 -0.64
CA LEU A 67 -3.06 16.32 0.57
C LEU A 67 -1.55 16.15 0.29
N PRO A 68 -0.66 16.74 1.11
CA PRO A 68 0.78 16.52 1.00
C PRO A 68 1.15 15.04 1.08
N HIS A 69 2.16 14.62 0.31
CA HIS A 69 2.68 13.26 0.32
C HIS A 69 3.19 12.86 1.70
N MET A 70 3.08 11.58 2.05
CA MET A 70 3.49 11.08 3.35
C MET A 70 4.52 9.96 3.23
N HIS A 71 5.74 10.21 3.71
CA HIS A 71 6.83 9.24 3.77
C HIS A 71 6.43 7.95 4.50
N ALA A 72 5.66 8.07 5.58
CA ALA A 72 5.19 6.92 6.35
C ALA A 72 4.23 5.98 5.60
N LEU A 73 3.82 6.33 4.37
CA LEU A 73 3.04 5.46 3.48
C LEU A 73 3.90 4.76 2.41
N ARG A 74 5.24 4.86 2.46
CA ARG A 74 6.13 4.11 1.58
C ARG A 74 5.95 2.60 1.74
N GLU A 75 6.30 1.86 0.68
CA GLU A 75 6.39 0.40 0.70
C GLU A 75 7.41 -0.08 1.75
N PHE A 76 7.49 -1.37 1.99
CA PHE A 76 8.54 -1.98 2.79
C PHE A 76 9.91 -1.51 2.33
N HIS A 77 10.78 -1.11 3.25
CA HIS A 77 12.18 -0.89 2.96
C HIS A 77 12.89 -2.25 2.96
N TYR A 78 13.27 -2.72 1.77
CA TYR A 78 13.93 -4.02 1.65
C TYR A 78 15.45 -3.95 1.86
N GLY A 79 16.01 -2.78 2.24
CA GLY A 79 17.42 -2.62 2.59
C GLY A 79 18.35 -3.12 1.49
N ASP A 80 19.26 -4.03 1.84
CA ASP A 80 20.28 -4.59 0.91
C ASP A 80 19.67 -5.46 -0.19
N TRP A 81 18.39 -5.81 -0.09
CA TRP A 81 17.66 -6.56 -1.14
C TRP A 81 17.01 -5.65 -2.20
N GLU A 82 17.02 -4.34 -1.99
CA GLU A 82 16.45 -3.39 -2.96
C GLU A 82 17.06 -3.57 -4.35
N ASN A 83 16.19 -3.57 -5.36
CA ASN A 83 16.55 -3.68 -6.77
C ASN A 83 17.34 -4.95 -7.14
N ARG A 84 17.22 -6.02 -6.35
CA ARG A 84 17.76 -7.35 -6.66
C ARG A 84 16.64 -8.30 -7.07
N ALA A 85 16.91 -9.22 -7.97
CA ALA A 85 15.98 -10.32 -8.28
C ALA A 85 15.99 -11.36 -7.15
N PHE A 86 14.90 -12.09 -6.97
CA PHE A 86 14.79 -13.08 -5.89
C PHE A 86 15.84 -14.18 -5.99
N ASP A 87 16.21 -14.59 -7.20
CA ASP A 87 17.23 -15.60 -7.49
C ASP A 87 18.67 -15.08 -7.32
N GLU A 88 18.85 -13.75 -7.23
CA GLU A 88 20.13 -13.12 -6.92
C GLU A 88 20.39 -13.00 -5.41
N ILE A 89 19.37 -13.31 -4.58
CA ILE A 89 19.47 -13.22 -3.11
C ILE A 89 19.53 -14.64 -2.55
N ASP A 90 20.73 -15.18 -2.45
CA ASP A 90 20.98 -16.49 -1.85
C ASP A 90 21.18 -16.35 -0.32
N GLU A 91 20.08 -16.04 0.38
CA GLU A 91 20.08 -15.87 1.82
C GLU A 91 18.95 -16.64 2.47
N PRO A 92 19.21 -17.51 3.46
CA PRO A 92 18.17 -18.19 4.23
C PRO A 92 17.16 -17.21 4.86
N THR A 93 17.62 -16.00 5.20
CA THR A 93 16.83 -14.92 5.79
C THR A 93 15.72 -14.45 4.85
N LEU A 94 15.95 -14.40 3.54
CA LEU A 94 14.93 -13.98 2.57
C LEU A 94 13.70 -14.89 2.64
N ARG A 95 13.91 -16.20 2.68
CA ARG A 95 12.83 -17.17 2.79
C ARG A 95 12.05 -17.00 4.09
N ALA A 96 12.78 -16.94 5.22
CA ALA A 96 12.18 -16.75 6.53
C ALA A 96 11.38 -15.44 6.62
N TYR A 97 11.85 -14.36 5.97
CA TYR A 97 11.19 -13.06 5.93
C TYR A 97 9.77 -13.15 5.36
N PHE A 98 9.55 -13.96 4.33
CA PHE A 98 8.24 -14.14 3.70
C PHE A 98 7.43 -15.30 4.28
N GLU A 99 8.06 -16.35 4.82
CA GLU A 99 7.37 -17.50 5.40
C GLU A 99 6.94 -17.27 6.86
N THR A 100 7.66 -16.42 7.58
CA THR A 100 7.37 -16.08 8.99
C THR A 100 7.43 -14.56 9.22
N PRO A 101 6.62 -13.77 8.48
CA PRO A 101 6.66 -12.32 8.59
C PRO A 101 6.25 -11.87 10.00
N GLY A 102 6.98 -10.91 10.53
CA GLY A 102 6.79 -10.41 11.90
C GLY A 102 7.88 -9.43 12.26
N SER A 103 8.74 -9.80 13.19
CA SER A 103 9.86 -8.98 13.66
C SER A 103 11.15 -9.12 12.86
N LEU A 104 11.23 -10.13 11.97
CA LEU A 104 12.41 -10.33 11.14
C LEU A 104 12.52 -9.19 10.13
N ARG A 105 13.69 -8.54 10.08
CA ARG A 105 13.96 -7.42 9.17
C ARG A 105 14.75 -7.87 7.95
N ALA A 106 14.49 -7.21 6.82
CA ALA A 106 15.44 -7.21 5.72
C ALA A 106 16.77 -6.59 6.18
N PRO A 107 17.94 -7.05 5.72
CA PRO A 107 19.24 -6.45 6.08
C PRO A 107 19.26 -4.96 5.72
N GLY A 108 19.47 -4.09 6.72
CA GLY A 108 19.39 -2.64 6.53
C GLY A 108 18.00 -2.09 6.23
N GLY A 109 16.95 -2.90 6.37
CA GLY A 109 15.56 -2.54 6.04
C GLY A 109 14.57 -2.75 7.19
N GLU A 110 13.30 -2.92 6.82
CA GLU A 110 12.18 -3.03 7.74
C GLU A 110 11.66 -4.47 7.87
N SER A 111 11.05 -4.75 9.00
CA SER A 111 10.20 -5.92 9.24
C SER A 111 8.74 -5.61 8.90
N TRP A 112 7.90 -6.66 8.87
CA TRP A 112 6.44 -6.48 8.79
C TRP A 112 5.91 -5.60 9.92
N ASN A 113 6.38 -5.83 11.16
CA ASN A 113 5.92 -5.08 12.33
C ASN A 113 6.26 -3.60 12.22
N ASP A 114 7.49 -3.25 11.79
CA ASP A 114 7.89 -1.85 11.59
C ASP A 114 6.94 -1.14 10.61
N VAL A 115 6.67 -1.77 9.45
CA VAL A 115 5.77 -1.19 8.44
C VAL A 115 4.34 -1.10 8.97
N SER A 116 3.84 -2.15 9.62
CA SER A 116 2.49 -2.17 10.18
C SER A 116 2.28 -1.05 11.22
N GLU A 117 3.28 -0.80 12.06
CA GLU A 117 3.20 0.24 13.09
C GLU A 117 3.25 1.65 12.51
N ARG A 118 4.22 1.93 11.60
CA ARG A 118 4.31 3.27 10.99
C ARG A 118 3.11 3.61 10.13
N VAL A 119 2.60 2.64 9.37
CA VAL A 119 1.41 2.83 8.52
C VAL A 119 0.17 3.07 9.38
N HIS A 120 -0.02 2.26 10.43
CA HIS A 120 -1.15 2.44 11.34
C HIS A 120 -1.12 3.82 12.01
N ALA A 121 0.04 4.26 12.52
CA ALA A 121 0.20 5.57 13.13
C ALA A 121 -0.06 6.72 12.12
N ALA A 122 0.43 6.56 10.88
CA ALA A 122 0.21 7.53 9.81
C ALA A 122 -1.28 7.67 9.48
N ILE A 123 -1.98 6.56 9.26
CA ILE A 123 -3.43 6.59 8.97
C ILE A 123 -4.22 7.15 10.16
N ALA A 124 -3.87 6.78 11.41
CA ALA A 124 -4.53 7.30 12.60
C ALA A 124 -4.49 8.84 12.67
N SER A 125 -3.39 9.44 12.25
CA SER A 125 -3.23 10.91 12.23
C SER A 125 -4.08 11.61 11.16
N LEU A 126 -4.60 10.86 10.18
CA LEU A 126 -5.39 11.37 9.06
C LEU A 126 -6.90 11.12 9.22
N THR A 127 -7.28 10.33 10.21
CA THR A 127 -8.69 10.00 10.47
C THR A 127 -9.38 11.16 11.18
N GLY A 128 -10.32 11.80 10.53
CA GLY A 128 -11.07 12.94 11.08
C GLY A 128 -12.28 13.29 10.23
N GLY A 129 -12.23 12.92 8.96
CA GLY A 129 -13.32 13.04 8.00
C GLY A 129 -14.09 11.73 7.79
N PRO A 130 -15.14 11.77 6.95
CA PRO A 130 -15.95 10.57 6.64
C PRO A 130 -15.24 9.60 5.69
N ASP A 131 -14.41 10.10 4.79
CA ASP A 131 -13.69 9.36 3.76
C ASP A 131 -12.25 9.86 3.60
N LEU A 132 -11.34 8.95 3.22
CA LEU A 132 -9.97 9.25 2.84
C LEU A 132 -9.53 8.30 1.73
N ILE A 133 -9.02 8.83 0.62
CA ILE A 133 -8.43 8.08 -0.47
C ILE A 133 -6.91 8.04 -0.26
N VAL A 134 -6.34 6.83 -0.23
CA VAL A 134 -4.91 6.62 0.03
C VAL A 134 -4.30 5.84 -1.11
N VAL A 135 -3.38 6.44 -1.85
CA VAL A 135 -2.60 5.76 -2.89
C VAL A 135 -1.26 5.32 -2.33
N ALA A 136 -1.08 4.03 -2.24
CA ALA A 136 0.09 3.44 -1.60
C ALA A 136 0.54 2.15 -2.33
N HIS A 137 1.04 1.19 -1.59
CA HIS A 137 1.73 0.02 -2.07
C HIS A 137 1.06 -1.27 -1.54
N MET A 138 1.39 -2.41 -2.17
CA MET A 138 0.82 -3.70 -1.80
C MET A 138 1.04 -4.03 -0.33
N GLY A 139 2.28 -3.92 0.16
CA GLY A 139 2.60 -4.25 1.54
C GLY A 139 1.90 -3.34 2.54
N VAL A 140 1.82 -2.04 2.26
CA VAL A 140 1.07 -1.06 3.08
C VAL A 140 -0.40 -1.47 3.22
N ILE A 141 -1.04 -1.82 2.11
CA ILE A 141 -2.44 -2.25 2.10
C ILE A 141 -2.61 -3.56 2.87
N LEU A 142 -1.69 -4.51 2.68
CA LEU A 142 -1.73 -5.81 3.37
C LEU A 142 -1.55 -5.68 4.89
N THR A 143 -0.73 -4.75 5.39
CA THR A 143 -0.60 -4.54 6.84
C THR A 143 -1.89 -4.02 7.47
N LEU A 144 -2.60 -3.10 6.80
CA LEU A 144 -3.91 -2.61 7.25
C LEU A 144 -4.98 -3.70 7.13
N TRP A 145 -4.95 -4.49 6.04
CA TRP A 145 -5.88 -5.58 5.81
C TRP A 145 -5.74 -6.70 6.84
N ALA A 146 -4.50 -7.06 7.21
CA ALA A 146 -4.22 -8.03 8.27
C ALA A 146 -4.83 -7.60 9.60
N ARG A 147 -4.63 -6.33 9.98
CA ARG A 147 -5.21 -5.76 11.20
C ARG A 147 -6.75 -5.74 11.15
N ALA A 148 -7.33 -5.35 10.03
CA ALA A 148 -8.78 -5.30 9.86
C ALA A 148 -9.42 -6.68 9.96
N ARG A 149 -8.76 -7.70 9.43
CA ARG A 149 -9.21 -9.10 9.47
C ARG A 149 -8.83 -9.83 10.75
N ALA A 150 -7.98 -9.25 11.59
CA ALA A 150 -7.39 -9.90 12.77
C ALA A 150 -6.70 -11.24 12.41
N VAL A 151 -5.99 -11.28 11.28
CA VAL A 151 -5.25 -12.46 10.81
C VAL A 151 -3.76 -12.30 10.95
N ALA A 152 -3.04 -13.42 10.96
CA ALA A 152 -1.58 -13.41 10.98
C ALA A 152 -0.99 -12.78 9.70
N PRO A 153 0.19 -12.14 9.77
CA PRO A 153 0.86 -11.55 8.60
C PRO A 153 1.02 -12.50 7.42
N TYR A 154 1.39 -13.75 7.68
CA TYR A 154 1.55 -14.77 6.64
C TYR A 154 0.24 -15.05 5.89
N GLU A 155 -0.89 -15.12 6.61
CA GLU A 155 -2.20 -15.29 6.00
C GLU A 155 -2.57 -14.09 5.12
N ALA A 156 -2.26 -12.87 5.59
CA ALA A 156 -2.52 -11.65 4.83
C ALA A 156 -1.72 -11.58 3.52
N LEU A 157 -0.50 -12.17 3.45
CA LEU A 157 0.29 -12.23 2.22
C LEU A 157 -0.39 -13.03 1.10
N SER A 158 -1.33 -13.91 1.41
CA SER A 158 -2.13 -14.63 0.41
C SER A 158 -3.18 -13.75 -0.27
N GLN A 159 -3.50 -12.59 0.31
CA GLN A 159 -4.46 -11.65 -0.27
C GLN A 159 -3.85 -10.96 -1.49
N LYS A 160 -4.45 -11.19 -2.64
CA LYS A 160 -4.05 -10.50 -3.88
C LYS A 160 -4.42 -9.03 -3.80
N ILE A 161 -3.49 -8.16 -4.18
CA ILE A 161 -3.68 -6.71 -4.34
C ILE A 161 -3.05 -6.32 -5.69
N ASP A 162 -3.85 -6.23 -6.72
CA ASP A 162 -3.41 -5.86 -8.08
C ASP A 162 -3.08 -4.36 -8.17
N ASN A 163 -2.25 -3.96 -9.13
CA ASN A 163 -2.07 -2.55 -9.46
C ASN A 163 -3.40 -1.92 -9.87
N LEU A 164 -3.64 -0.68 -9.49
CA LEU A 164 -4.88 0.07 -9.71
C LEU A 164 -6.12 -0.61 -9.08
N SER A 165 -5.94 -1.56 -8.16
CA SER A 165 -7.05 -2.13 -7.41
C SER A 165 -7.43 -1.27 -6.21
N LEU A 166 -8.68 -1.37 -5.82
CA LEU A 166 -9.30 -0.68 -4.70
C LEU A 166 -9.57 -1.66 -3.56
N THR A 167 -9.16 -1.29 -2.36
CA THR A 167 -9.44 -2.02 -1.11
C THR A 167 -10.13 -1.07 -0.15
N ARG A 168 -11.21 -1.50 0.50
CA ARG A 168 -11.92 -0.68 1.47
C ARG A 168 -11.86 -1.27 2.87
N ILE A 169 -11.48 -0.40 3.83
CA ILE A 169 -11.44 -0.66 5.27
C ILE A 169 -12.07 0.54 5.97
N ASP A 170 -12.92 0.32 6.96
CA ASP A 170 -13.43 1.40 7.80
C ASP A 170 -12.58 1.52 9.09
N TRP A 171 -12.16 2.72 9.40
CA TRP A 171 -11.51 3.07 10.66
C TRP A 171 -12.57 3.50 11.68
N ALA A 172 -12.93 2.61 12.57
CA ALA A 172 -13.94 2.85 13.60
C ALA A 172 -13.33 3.00 14.99
N ALA A 173 -14.10 3.48 15.94
CA ALA A 173 -13.65 3.65 17.33
C ALA A 173 -13.22 2.32 18.01
N HIS A 174 -13.79 1.20 17.56
CA HIS A 174 -13.51 -0.13 18.07
C HIS A 174 -12.47 -0.92 17.23
N GLY A 175 -11.84 -0.28 16.24
CA GLY A 175 -10.82 -0.90 15.39
C GLY A 175 -11.11 -0.77 13.90
N LEU A 176 -10.33 -1.49 13.10
CA LEU A 176 -10.47 -1.56 11.65
C LEU A 176 -11.53 -2.61 11.27
N VAL A 177 -12.40 -2.28 10.32
CA VAL A 177 -13.45 -3.17 9.81
C VAL A 177 -13.22 -3.41 8.31
N PRO A 178 -12.96 -4.66 7.87
CA PRO A 178 -12.74 -4.96 6.46
C PRO A 178 -14.06 -5.00 5.70
N HIS A 179 -14.06 -4.49 4.46
CA HIS A 179 -15.22 -4.57 3.55
C HIS A 179 -14.92 -5.40 2.31
N PHE A 180 -13.99 -4.96 1.49
CA PHE A 180 -13.51 -5.70 0.33
C PHE A 180 -12.05 -5.40 0.03
N ALA A 181 -11.36 -6.33 -0.65
CA ALA A 181 -10.02 -6.14 -1.15
C ALA A 181 -9.94 -6.47 -2.63
N ASN A 182 -8.99 -5.81 -3.31
CA ASN A 182 -8.64 -6.09 -4.71
C ASN A 182 -9.80 -5.91 -5.72
N LEU A 183 -10.71 -4.99 -5.47
CA LEU A 183 -11.73 -4.64 -6.47
C LEU A 183 -11.06 -3.91 -7.65
N ARG A 184 -11.36 -4.33 -8.86
CA ARG A 184 -10.94 -3.67 -10.11
C ARG A 184 -12.19 -3.11 -10.77
N PRO A 185 -12.43 -1.79 -10.66
CA PRO A 185 -13.60 -1.12 -11.24
C PRO A 185 -13.64 -1.19 -12.77
#